data_68eea705238376e09cb1ea9080569244
#
_entry.id   68eea705238376e09cb1ea9080569244
#
_cell.length_a   1.000
_cell.length_b   1.000
_cell.length_c   1.000
_cell.angle_alpha   90.00
_cell.angle_beta   90.00
_cell.angle_gamma   90.00
#
_symmetry.space_group_name_H-M   'P 1'
#
loop_
_entity.id
_entity.type
_entity.pdbx_description
1 polymer ?
#
loop_
_entity_poly.entity_id
_entity_poly.type
_entity_poly.pdbx_seq_one_letter_code
_entity_poly.pdbx_strand_id
1 'polypeptide(L)'
;FQAEDGIRDSSVTGVQTCALPISKAASRALRATTQKQRNDVLKSMAKQIRVNAKVILEANAQDVEEGKANGLSSAMIDRLLLNPKRLEGIAASVEDIAKLPDPLGRIIGKHKRKDGLKISRISVPIGVVLFIFESRPNVTIDGAALCIKSGNAVILRGGKEAARTNAAFGECVLEALRAVKLPVASAQVVNTSDRSLLDVLLKDAAHIDLVIPRGGENLIHAVVEKARIPVVKHYKGLCHTYVDKSADAKSATAIVLNAKTQRTGVCNAMETLLLDRSLKAQVGKSLLNALSEKGVELYGDVESQRLSAAVKPATEDNYNTEYL
;
A
#
# COMPACT_ATOMS: atom_id res chain seq x y z
N PHE A 1 -27.09 12.15 22.02
CA PHE A 1 -27.64 10.79 21.77
C PHE A 1 -28.49 10.72 20.51
N GLN A 2 -28.06 11.33 19.40
CA GLN A 2 -28.74 11.25 18.08
C GLN A 2 -27.75 11.30 16.92
N ALA A 3 -26.47 10.98 17.14
CA ALA A 3 -25.43 11.02 16.11
C ALA A 3 -25.22 9.68 15.36
N GLU A 4 -25.90 8.61 15.74
CA GLU A 4 -25.69 7.28 15.12
C GLU A 4 -26.53 7.06 13.86
N ASP A 5 -27.65 7.76 13.68
CA ASP A 5 -28.52 7.61 12.51
C ASP A 5 -28.15 8.51 11.32
N GLY A 6 -27.28 9.51 11.52
CA GLY A 6 -26.88 10.47 10.49
C GLY A 6 -25.94 9.94 9.38
N ILE A 7 -25.42 8.72 9.53
CA ILE A 7 -24.46 8.13 8.58
C ILE A 7 -25.17 7.42 7.41
N ARG A 8 -26.49 7.27 7.46
CA ARG A 8 -27.29 6.61 6.42
C ARG A 8 -27.92 7.55 5.37
N ASP A 9 -27.77 8.85 5.53
CA ASP A 9 -28.31 9.81 4.54
C ASP A 9 -27.40 9.87 3.32
N SER A 10 -27.93 9.44 2.18
CA SER A 10 -27.28 9.30 0.88
C SER A 10 -27.01 10.63 0.16
N SER A 11 -27.23 11.76 0.79
CA SER A 11 -26.87 13.06 0.21
C SER A 11 -25.39 13.33 0.41
N VAL A 12 -24.67 13.39 -0.69
CA VAL A 12 -23.18 13.54 -0.80
C VAL A 12 -22.63 14.69 0.04
N THR A 13 -23.42 15.74 0.31
CA THR A 13 -23.03 16.92 1.07
C THR A 13 -23.15 16.79 2.60
N GLY A 14 -24.10 16.02 3.11
CA GLY A 14 -24.31 15.88 4.57
C GLY A 14 -23.30 14.96 5.26
N VAL A 15 -22.92 13.85 4.62
CA VAL A 15 -21.95 12.88 5.17
C VAL A 15 -20.55 13.48 5.26
N GLN A 16 -20.20 14.40 4.36
CA GLN A 16 -18.86 14.98 4.26
C GLN A 16 -18.55 15.98 5.36
N THR A 17 -19.51 16.83 5.72
CA THR A 17 -19.31 17.89 6.71
C THR A 17 -19.20 17.35 8.14
N CYS A 18 -19.80 16.20 8.46
CA CYS A 18 -19.72 15.60 9.80
C CYS A 18 -18.57 14.59 9.93
N ALA A 19 -18.26 13.81 8.87
CA ALA A 19 -17.26 12.74 8.94
C ALA A 19 -15.82 13.26 9.21
N LEU A 20 -15.42 14.36 8.60
CA LEU A 20 -14.06 14.90 8.72
C LEU A 20 -13.74 15.46 10.12
N PRO A 21 -14.56 16.34 10.73
CA PRO A 21 -14.37 16.75 12.12
C PRO A 21 -14.38 15.61 13.11
N ILE A 22 -15.23 14.59 12.88
CA ILE A 22 -15.30 13.38 13.72
C ILE A 22 -14.02 12.56 13.62
N SER A 23 -13.43 12.39 12.41
CA SER A 23 -12.13 11.75 12.25
C SER A 23 -11.02 12.51 12.95
N LYS A 24 -11.04 13.84 12.90
CA LYS A 24 -10.05 14.67 13.62
C LYS A 24 -10.15 14.50 15.13
N ALA A 25 -11.37 14.45 15.67
CA ALA A 25 -11.60 14.15 17.08
C ALA A 25 -11.13 12.73 17.46
N ALA A 26 -11.44 11.72 16.62
CA ALA A 26 -11.00 10.34 16.81
C ALA A 26 -9.47 10.21 16.79
N SER A 27 -8.77 10.95 15.93
CA SER A 27 -7.30 10.93 15.88
C SER A 27 -6.68 11.44 17.19
N ARG A 28 -7.30 12.43 17.84
CA ARG A 28 -6.86 12.90 19.18
C ARG A 28 -7.04 11.82 20.24
N ALA A 29 -8.15 11.08 20.19
CA ALA A 29 -8.38 9.96 21.11
C ALA A 29 -7.40 8.81 20.87
N LEU A 30 -7.10 8.45 19.61
CA LEU A 30 -6.11 7.43 19.28
C LEU A 30 -4.71 7.80 19.74
N ARG A 31 -4.32 9.07 19.67
CA ARG A 31 -3.04 9.58 20.16
C ARG A 31 -2.82 9.27 21.65
N ALA A 32 -3.88 9.23 22.43
CA ALA A 32 -3.83 8.94 23.86
C ALA A 32 -3.83 7.43 24.18
N THR A 33 -3.98 6.56 23.17
CA THR A 33 -4.04 5.10 23.39
C THR A 33 -2.67 4.50 23.68
N THR A 34 -2.67 3.43 24.46
CA THR A 34 -1.50 2.59 24.70
C THR A 34 -1.23 1.67 23.50
N GLN A 35 0.02 1.21 23.35
CA GLN A 35 0.36 0.16 22.38
C GLN A 35 -0.53 -1.07 22.51
N LYS A 36 -0.84 -1.46 23.76
CA LYS A 36 -1.71 -2.62 24.04
C LYS A 36 -3.08 -2.44 23.40
N GLN A 37 -3.73 -1.31 23.64
CA GLN A 37 -5.06 -1.02 23.05
C GLN A 37 -5.03 -1.06 21.52
N ARG A 38 -4.03 -0.44 20.88
CA ARG A 38 -3.88 -0.50 19.42
C ARG A 38 -3.67 -1.93 18.93
N ASN A 39 -2.82 -2.70 19.59
CA ASN A 39 -2.60 -4.12 19.25
C ASN A 39 -3.86 -4.97 19.46
N ASP A 40 -4.66 -4.69 20.48
CA ASP A 40 -5.91 -5.40 20.72
C ASP A 40 -6.94 -5.13 19.60
N VAL A 41 -6.99 -3.90 19.04
CA VAL A 41 -7.78 -3.62 17.83
C VAL A 41 -7.31 -4.48 16.66
N LEU A 42 -6.01 -4.53 16.38
CA LEU A 42 -5.48 -5.31 15.27
C LEU A 42 -5.80 -6.80 15.41
N LYS A 43 -5.63 -7.36 16.60
CA LYS A 43 -6.01 -8.75 16.88
C LYS A 43 -7.51 -8.99 16.68
N SER A 44 -8.33 -8.03 17.10
CA SER A 44 -9.77 -8.07 16.87
C SER A 44 -10.09 -7.99 15.37
N MET A 45 -9.41 -7.11 14.61
CA MET A 45 -9.58 -7.05 13.14
C MET A 45 -9.29 -8.40 12.47
N ALA A 46 -8.18 -9.04 12.79
CA ALA A 46 -7.83 -10.36 12.25
C ALA A 46 -8.91 -11.41 12.59
N LYS A 47 -9.45 -11.39 13.82
CA LYS A 47 -10.57 -12.24 14.24
C LYS A 47 -11.83 -11.95 13.41
N GLN A 48 -12.21 -10.68 13.25
CA GLN A 48 -13.41 -10.30 12.50
C GLN A 48 -13.31 -10.68 11.01
N ILE A 49 -12.14 -10.58 10.39
CA ILE A 49 -11.92 -11.05 9.02
C ILE A 49 -12.20 -12.55 8.89
N ARG A 50 -11.73 -13.36 9.84
CA ARG A 50 -11.98 -14.81 9.84
C ARG A 50 -13.44 -15.16 10.11
N VAL A 51 -14.08 -14.49 11.06
CA VAL A 51 -15.50 -14.70 11.41
C VAL A 51 -16.40 -14.34 10.22
N ASN A 52 -16.10 -13.24 9.52
CA ASN A 52 -16.89 -12.74 8.41
C ASN A 52 -16.36 -13.23 7.03
N ALA A 53 -15.53 -14.27 6.99
CA ALA A 53 -14.90 -14.75 5.76
C ALA A 53 -15.90 -15.04 4.63
N LYS A 54 -17.04 -15.67 4.96
CA LYS A 54 -18.10 -15.96 3.98
C LYS A 54 -18.65 -14.68 3.36
N VAL A 55 -19.03 -13.71 4.18
CA VAL A 55 -19.61 -12.42 3.72
C VAL A 55 -18.62 -11.66 2.84
N ILE A 56 -17.34 -11.62 3.25
CA ILE A 56 -16.28 -10.95 2.49
C ILE A 56 -16.07 -11.62 1.13
N LEU A 57 -16.03 -12.95 1.08
CA LEU A 57 -15.83 -13.70 -0.17
C LEU A 57 -17.04 -13.59 -1.10
N GLU A 58 -18.26 -13.57 -0.57
CA GLU A 58 -19.48 -13.34 -1.36
C GLU A 58 -19.50 -11.92 -1.95
N ALA A 59 -19.17 -10.90 -1.17
CA ALA A 59 -19.03 -9.52 -1.64
C ALA A 59 -17.94 -9.40 -2.73
N ASN A 60 -16.82 -10.09 -2.54
CA ASN A 60 -15.73 -10.10 -3.52
C ASN A 60 -16.10 -10.82 -4.81
N ALA A 61 -16.85 -11.92 -4.74
CA ALA A 61 -17.34 -12.62 -5.93
C ALA A 61 -18.21 -11.70 -6.80
N GLN A 62 -19.10 -10.91 -6.18
CA GLN A 62 -19.93 -9.92 -6.88
C GLN A 62 -19.09 -8.81 -7.53
N ASP A 63 -18.09 -8.26 -6.82
CA ASP A 63 -17.18 -7.26 -7.38
C ASP A 63 -16.39 -7.81 -8.57
N VAL A 64 -15.92 -9.07 -8.48
CA VAL A 64 -15.18 -9.74 -9.57
C VAL A 64 -16.07 -9.99 -10.78
N GLU A 65 -17.32 -10.43 -10.59
CA GLU A 65 -18.28 -10.66 -11.67
C GLU A 65 -18.60 -9.35 -12.40
N GLU A 66 -18.91 -8.30 -11.65
CA GLU A 66 -19.14 -6.97 -12.21
C GLU A 66 -17.89 -6.42 -12.92
N GLY A 67 -16.71 -6.64 -12.35
CA GLY A 67 -15.45 -6.25 -12.97
C GLY A 67 -15.21 -6.93 -14.32
N LYS A 68 -15.50 -8.23 -14.43
CA LYS A 68 -15.45 -8.97 -15.71
C LYS A 68 -16.46 -8.43 -16.73
N ALA A 69 -17.70 -8.20 -16.31
CA ALA A 69 -18.74 -7.63 -17.15
C ALA A 69 -18.37 -6.23 -17.67
N ASN A 70 -17.66 -5.43 -16.86
CA ASN A 70 -17.15 -4.10 -17.22
C ASN A 70 -15.82 -4.11 -17.98
N GLY A 71 -15.31 -5.28 -18.38
CA GLY A 71 -14.12 -5.40 -19.23
C GLY A 71 -12.79 -5.15 -18.52
N LEU A 72 -12.70 -5.37 -17.21
CA LEU A 72 -11.41 -5.28 -16.50
C LEU A 72 -10.44 -6.33 -17.05
N SER A 73 -9.17 -5.96 -17.21
CA SER A 73 -8.13 -6.88 -17.65
C SER A 73 -7.94 -8.06 -16.69
N SER A 74 -7.41 -9.18 -17.19
CA SER A 74 -7.12 -10.35 -16.36
C SER A 74 -6.21 -10.05 -15.18
N ALA A 75 -5.24 -9.16 -15.37
CA ALA A 75 -4.34 -8.70 -14.32
C ALA A 75 -5.08 -7.89 -13.23
N MET A 76 -6.05 -7.05 -13.61
CA MET A 76 -6.88 -6.31 -12.65
C MET A 76 -7.83 -7.25 -11.90
N ILE A 77 -8.41 -8.23 -12.58
CA ILE A 77 -9.26 -9.26 -11.96
C ILE A 77 -8.44 -10.09 -10.95
N ASP A 78 -7.21 -10.51 -11.29
CA ASP A 78 -6.36 -11.24 -10.32
C ASP A 78 -6.02 -10.39 -9.09
N ARG A 79 -5.81 -9.10 -9.26
CA ARG A 79 -5.57 -8.16 -8.13
C ARG A 79 -6.80 -7.98 -7.25
N LEU A 80 -8.00 -8.01 -7.84
CA LEU A 80 -9.28 -7.85 -7.16
C LEU A 80 -9.71 -9.13 -6.42
N LEU A 81 -9.41 -10.30 -7.01
CA LEU A 81 -9.89 -11.60 -6.55
C LEU A 81 -9.35 -11.95 -5.16
N LEU A 82 -10.26 -12.28 -4.25
CA LEU A 82 -9.97 -12.94 -2.99
C LEU A 82 -10.40 -14.40 -3.04
N ASN A 83 -9.63 -15.25 -2.38
CA ASN A 83 -9.96 -16.63 -2.06
C ASN A 83 -9.66 -16.89 -0.59
N PRO A 84 -10.06 -18.03 -0.01
CA PRO A 84 -9.84 -18.32 1.41
C PRO A 84 -8.36 -18.18 1.82
N LYS A 85 -7.42 -18.60 0.97
CA LYS A 85 -5.98 -18.51 1.25
C LYS A 85 -5.50 -17.03 1.27
N ARG A 86 -5.93 -16.22 0.31
CA ARG A 86 -5.60 -14.77 0.29
C ARG A 86 -6.22 -14.04 1.47
N LEU A 87 -7.45 -14.40 1.85
CA LEU A 87 -8.14 -13.80 2.99
C LEU A 87 -7.45 -14.15 4.32
N GLU A 88 -7.05 -15.41 4.52
CA GLU A 88 -6.25 -15.80 5.69
C GLU A 88 -4.90 -15.07 5.70
N GLY A 89 -4.26 -14.91 4.55
CA GLY A 89 -3.03 -14.11 4.44
C GLY A 89 -3.21 -12.66 4.89
N ILE A 90 -4.37 -12.03 4.61
CA ILE A 90 -4.70 -10.69 5.09
C ILE A 90 -4.84 -10.69 6.62
N ALA A 91 -5.58 -11.64 7.20
CA ALA A 91 -5.74 -11.73 8.65
C ALA A 91 -4.38 -11.95 9.36
N ALA A 92 -3.54 -12.84 8.83
CA ALA A 92 -2.20 -13.09 9.35
C ALA A 92 -1.29 -11.84 9.27
N SER A 93 -1.36 -11.08 8.17
CA SER A 93 -0.58 -9.84 8.02
C SER A 93 -0.94 -8.80 9.10
N VAL A 94 -2.22 -8.70 9.47
CA VAL A 94 -2.66 -7.83 10.57
C VAL A 94 -2.09 -8.27 11.91
N GLU A 95 -2.05 -9.58 12.17
CA GLU A 95 -1.41 -10.13 13.38
C GLU A 95 0.10 -9.86 13.41
N ASP A 96 0.76 -9.91 12.25
CA ASP A 96 2.19 -9.57 12.15
C ASP A 96 2.44 -8.08 12.39
N ILE A 97 1.58 -7.19 11.86
CA ILE A 97 1.62 -5.76 12.19
C ILE A 97 1.45 -5.54 13.70
N ALA A 98 0.56 -6.29 14.36
CA ALA A 98 0.37 -6.18 15.81
C ALA A 98 1.64 -6.52 16.59
N LYS A 99 2.47 -7.47 16.12
CA LYS A 99 3.75 -7.88 16.73
C LYS A 99 4.87 -6.87 16.54
N LEU A 100 4.78 -5.98 15.56
CA LEU A 100 5.82 -4.97 15.31
C LEU A 100 6.04 -4.09 16.55
N PRO A 101 7.26 -3.60 16.75
CA PRO A 101 7.57 -2.62 17.79
C PRO A 101 6.65 -1.40 17.72
N ASP A 102 6.41 -0.75 18.85
CA ASP A 102 5.64 0.50 18.86
C ASP A 102 6.38 1.59 18.06
N PRO A 103 5.77 2.16 17.03
CA PRO A 103 6.39 3.26 16.29
C PRO A 103 6.34 4.59 17.06
N LEU A 104 5.55 4.70 18.13
CA LEU A 104 5.33 5.94 18.88
C LEU A 104 6.27 6.04 20.09
N GLY A 105 6.60 7.29 20.48
CA GLY A 105 7.44 7.57 21.62
C GLY A 105 8.91 7.19 21.43
N ARG A 106 9.33 6.75 20.25
CA ARG A 106 10.73 6.39 19.97
C ARG A 106 11.57 7.66 19.93
N ILE A 107 12.70 7.63 20.63
CA ILE A 107 13.67 8.71 20.56
C ILE A 107 14.46 8.57 19.25
N ILE A 108 14.26 9.51 18.33
CA ILE A 108 14.91 9.53 17.00
C ILE A 108 16.11 10.50 16.95
N GLY A 109 16.33 11.28 18.01
CA GLY A 109 17.50 12.13 18.14
C GLY A 109 17.56 12.75 19.52
N LYS A 110 18.78 12.97 20.02
CA LYS A 110 19.08 13.71 21.26
C LYS A 110 20.15 14.74 21.00
N HIS A 111 19.98 15.91 21.55
CA HIS A 111 20.97 16.98 21.50
C HIS A 111 21.06 17.66 22.87
N LYS A 112 22.27 17.94 23.35
CA LYS A 112 22.52 18.73 24.55
C LYS A 112 23.21 20.04 24.14
N ARG A 113 22.56 21.16 24.43
CA ARG A 113 23.12 22.50 24.19
C ARG A 113 24.22 22.82 25.18
N LYS A 114 25.07 23.80 24.86
CA LYS A 114 26.16 24.27 25.74
C LYS A 114 25.65 24.82 27.08
N ASP A 115 24.42 25.38 27.09
CA ASP A 115 23.72 25.89 28.28
C ASP A 115 23.12 24.78 29.17
N GLY A 116 23.31 23.49 28.79
CA GLY A 116 22.83 22.34 29.56
C GLY A 116 21.45 21.82 29.14
N LEU A 117 20.68 22.55 28.29
CA LEU A 117 19.38 22.14 27.82
C LEU A 117 19.46 20.83 27.04
N LYS A 118 18.65 19.84 27.44
CA LYS A 118 18.53 18.55 26.75
C LYS A 118 17.31 18.56 25.84
N ILE A 119 17.52 18.40 24.56
CA ILE A 119 16.48 18.32 23.52
C ILE A 119 16.39 16.88 23.05
N SER A 120 15.17 16.32 23.04
CA SER A 120 14.88 14.99 22.47
C SER A 120 13.83 15.11 21.38
N ARG A 121 14.08 14.48 20.23
CA ARG A 121 13.10 14.30 19.16
C ARG A 121 12.44 12.94 19.35
N ILE A 122 11.12 12.91 19.43
CA ILE A 122 10.32 11.69 19.60
C ILE A 122 9.36 11.52 18.45
N SER A 123 9.04 10.28 18.09
CA SER A 123 8.00 9.96 17.11
C SER A 123 6.61 10.13 17.72
N VAL A 124 5.70 10.75 16.96
CA VAL A 124 4.30 10.99 17.33
C VAL A 124 3.38 10.63 16.16
N PRO A 125 2.07 10.41 16.40
CA PRO A 125 1.12 10.22 15.30
C PRO A 125 1.06 11.45 14.39
N ILE A 126 0.77 11.23 13.12
CA ILE A 126 0.58 12.28 12.10
C ILE A 126 -0.77 12.99 12.35
N GLY A 127 -1.83 12.22 12.53
CA GLY A 127 -3.18 12.72 12.70
C GLY A 127 -4.21 11.91 11.92
N VAL A 128 -4.86 12.54 10.92
CA VAL A 128 -5.78 11.88 10.00
C VAL A 128 -5.07 11.63 8.67
N VAL A 129 -5.05 10.38 8.23
CA VAL A 129 -4.45 9.95 6.96
C VAL A 129 -5.56 9.65 5.97
N LEU A 130 -5.52 10.26 4.79
CA LEU A 130 -6.38 9.90 3.66
C LEU A 130 -5.64 8.90 2.77
N PHE A 131 -6.17 7.68 2.69
CA PHE A 131 -5.65 6.62 1.83
C PHE A 131 -6.52 6.49 0.59
N ILE A 132 -5.95 6.69 -0.60
CA ILE A 132 -6.66 6.59 -1.89
C ILE A 132 -6.03 5.43 -2.67
N PHE A 133 -6.83 4.41 -3.03
CA PHE A 133 -6.28 3.20 -3.66
C PHE A 133 -7.21 2.61 -4.72
N GLU A 134 -6.64 1.80 -5.60
CA GLU A 134 -7.30 1.14 -6.73
C GLU A 134 -7.17 -0.39 -6.62
N SER A 135 -8.19 -1.12 -7.10
CA SER A 135 -8.20 -2.55 -7.44
C SER A 135 -7.51 -3.52 -6.46
N ARG A 136 -7.39 -3.14 -5.18
CA ARG A 136 -6.73 -3.96 -4.16
C ARG A 136 -7.50 -3.91 -2.84
N PRO A 137 -8.50 -4.77 -2.64
CA PRO A 137 -9.35 -4.71 -1.45
C PRO A 137 -8.58 -4.93 -0.14
N ASN A 138 -7.45 -5.67 -0.14
CA ASN A 138 -6.59 -5.83 1.03
C ASN A 138 -6.07 -4.49 1.58
N VAL A 139 -5.93 -3.46 0.74
CA VAL A 139 -5.41 -2.14 1.17
C VAL A 139 -6.34 -1.48 2.19
N THR A 140 -7.65 -1.78 2.17
CA THR A 140 -8.58 -1.34 3.21
C THR A 140 -8.13 -1.80 4.59
N ILE A 141 -7.74 -3.05 4.72
CA ILE A 141 -7.30 -3.64 5.99
C ILE A 141 -5.87 -3.20 6.33
N ASP A 142 -4.95 -3.25 5.36
CA ASP A 142 -3.55 -2.88 5.56
C ASP A 142 -3.43 -1.41 5.98
N GLY A 143 -4.14 -0.50 5.29
CA GLY A 143 -4.18 0.92 5.61
C GLY A 143 -4.77 1.20 6.98
N ALA A 144 -5.89 0.54 7.34
CA ALA A 144 -6.50 0.67 8.66
C ALA A 144 -5.54 0.16 9.75
N ALA A 145 -4.96 -1.03 9.58
CA ALA A 145 -4.08 -1.64 10.56
C ALA A 145 -2.83 -0.80 10.82
N LEU A 146 -2.15 -0.34 9.77
CA LEU A 146 -0.94 0.48 9.89
C LEU A 146 -1.23 1.85 10.53
N CYS A 147 -2.33 2.50 10.14
CA CYS A 147 -2.73 3.77 10.72
C CYS A 147 -3.10 3.63 12.19
N ILE A 148 -3.92 2.65 12.56
CA ILE A 148 -4.29 2.40 13.96
C ILE A 148 -3.05 2.03 14.78
N LYS A 149 -2.16 1.14 14.27
CA LYS A 149 -0.90 0.76 14.94
C LYS A 149 -0.05 1.99 15.26
N SER A 150 -0.02 2.95 14.36
CA SER A 150 0.75 4.20 14.51
C SER A 150 -0.04 5.36 15.13
N GLY A 151 -1.22 5.07 15.72
CA GLY A 151 -2.03 6.06 16.45
C GLY A 151 -2.70 7.11 15.58
N ASN A 152 -2.86 6.84 14.27
CA ASN A 152 -3.49 7.72 13.31
C ASN A 152 -4.93 7.28 13.03
N ALA A 153 -5.84 8.24 12.86
CA ALA A 153 -7.12 7.96 12.22
C ALA A 153 -6.92 7.87 10.70
N VAL A 154 -7.80 7.13 10.02
CA VAL A 154 -7.70 6.91 8.58
C VAL A 154 -9.05 7.06 7.88
N ILE A 155 -9.01 7.70 6.72
CA ILE A 155 -10.10 7.73 5.75
C ILE A 155 -9.65 6.92 4.54
N LEU A 156 -10.37 5.86 4.22
CA LEU A 156 -10.05 4.88 3.19
C LEU A 156 -10.97 5.08 1.99
N ARG A 157 -10.43 5.48 0.86
CA ARG A 157 -11.16 5.65 -0.39
C ARG A 157 -10.63 4.67 -1.43
N GLY A 158 -11.34 3.56 -1.59
CA GLY A 158 -11.05 2.55 -2.61
C GLY A 158 -11.64 2.86 -3.98
N GLY A 159 -11.22 2.12 -5.00
CA GLY A 159 -11.83 2.14 -6.31
C GLY A 159 -13.23 1.51 -6.30
N LYS A 160 -14.06 1.92 -7.28
CA LYS A 160 -15.46 1.44 -7.41
C LYS A 160 -15.55 -0.06 -7.68
N GLU A 161 -14.52 -0.62 -8.32
CA GLU A 161 -14.42 -2.03 -8.69
C GLU A 161 -14.31 -2.98 -7.50
N ALA A 162 -14.04 -2.47 -6.28
CA ALA A 162 -13.93 -3.24 -5.05
C ALA A 162 -14.89 -2.72 -3.96
N ALA A 163 -15.95 -2.00 -4.34
CA ALA A 163 -16.77 -1.25 -3.39
C ALA A 163 -17.44 -2.15 -2.34
N ARG A 164 -18.01 -3.29 -2.74
CA ARG A 164 -18.66 -4.23 -1.81
C ARG A 164 -17.65 -4.90 -0.87
N THR A 165 -16.52 -5.32 -1.42
CA THR A 165 -15.43 -5.92 -0.62
C THR A 165 -14.85 -4.92 0.38
N ASN A 166 -14.62 -3.66 -0.05
CA ASN A 166 -14.13 -2.61 0.83
C ASN A 166 -15.13 -2.29 1.95
N ALA A 167 -16.45 -2.29 1.65
CA ALA A 167 -17.48 -2.11 2.66
C ALA A 167 -17.47 -3.26 3.69
N ALA A 168 -17.42 -4.52 3.24
CA ALA A 168 -17.34 -5.68 4.13
C ALA A 168 -16.09 -5.65 5.03
N PHE A 169 -14.95 -5.26 4.50
CA PHE A 169 -13.75 -5.04 5.30
C PHE A 169 -13.90 -3.86 6.28
N GLY A 170 -14.56 -2.79 5.84
CA GLY A 170 -14.86 -1.63 6.69
C GLY A 170 -15.62 -2.05 7.95
N GLU A 171 -16.67 -2.87 7.81
CA GLU A 171 -17.42 -3.38 8.96
C GLU A 171 -16.54 -4.21 9.92
N CYS A 172 -15.61 -5.02 9.40
CA CYS A 172 -14.67 -5.76 10.25
C CYS A 172 -13.79 -4.81 11.08
N VAL A 173 -13.37 -3.68 10.52
CA VAL A 173 -12.59 -2.67 11.24
C VAL A 173 -13.44 -1.96 12.29
N LEU A 174 -14.68 -1.58 11.96
CA LEU A 174 -15.61 -0.93 12.88
C LEU A 174 -15.94 -1.83 14.07
N GLU A 175 -16.24 -3.11 13.85
CA GLU A 175 -16.49 -4.09 14.90
C GLU A 175 -15.24 -4.28 15.81
N ALA A 176 -14.05 -4.27 15.23
CA ALA A 176 -12.82 -4.36 15.99
C ALA A 176 -12.60 -3.13 16.91
N LEU A 177 -12.91 -1.94 16.43
CA LEU A 177 -12.83 -0.70 17.22
C LEU A 177 -13.87 -0.70 18.34
N ARG A 178 -15.11 -1.11 18.06
CA ARG A 178 -16.18 -1.26 19.07
C ARG A 178 -15.78 -2.25 20.17
N ALA A 179 -15.23 -3.41 19.80
CA ALA A 179 -14.81 -4.44 20.75
C ALA A 179 -13.75 -3.95 21.76
N VAL A 180 -12.91 -3.00 21.37
CA VAL A 180 -11.87 -2.40 22.22
C VAL A 180 -12.32 -1.05 22.82
N LYS A 181 -13.55 -0.62 22.54
CA LYS A 181 -14.12 0.66 23.00
C LYS A 181 -13.31 1.88 22.54
N LEU A 182 -12.79 1.84 21.32
CA LEU A 182 -12.17 2.99 20.68
C LEU A 182 -13.16 3.66 19.71
N PRO A 183 -12.96 4.96 19.40
CA PRO A 183 -13.86 5.68 18.50
C PRO A 183 -13.95 5.00 17.15
N VAL A 184 -15.14 4.63 16.69
CA VAL A 184 -15.36 4.00 15.38
C VAL A 184 -14.93 4.89 14.22
N ALA A 185 -14.99 6.21 14.39
CA ALA A 185 -14.51 7.18 13.41
C ALA A 185 -12.96 7.21 13.28
N SER A 186 -12.24 6.35 14.02
CA SER A 186 -10.79 6.15 13.82
C SER A 186 -10.46 5.52 12.48
N ALA A 187 -11.41 4.82 11.85
CA ALA A 187 -11.27 4.32 10.49
C ALA A 187 -12.61 4.47 9.77
N GLN A 188 -12.61 5.15 8.64
CA GLN A 188 -13.80 5.38 7.82
C GLN A 188 -13.53 4.90 6.39
N VAL A 189 -14.45 4.12 5.84
CA VAL A 189 -14.43 3.68 4.45
C VAL A 189 -15.41 4.54 3.66
N VAL A 190 -14.90 5.23 2.64
CA VAL A 190 -15.69 6.07 1.74
C VAL A 190 -16.17 5.22 0.57
N ASN A 191 -17.45 4.86 0.59
CA ASN A 191 -18.10 3.98 -0.40
C ASN A 191 -18.81 4.78 -1.50
N THR A 192 -18.21 5.83 -2.04
CA THR A 192 -18.77 6.55 -3.17
C THR A 192 -17.81 6.58 -4.35
N SER A 193 -18.37 6.46 -5.54
CA SER A 193 -17.65 6.63 -6.81
C SER A 193 -17.55 8.08 -7.25
N ASP A 194 -18.19 9.02 -6.53
CA ASP A 194 -18.18 10.43 -6.87
C ASP A 194 -16.76 11.00 -6.77
N ARG A 195 -16.28 11.51 -7.91
CA ARG A 195 -14.96 12.13 -8.00
C ARG A 195 -14.92 13.53 -7.41
N SER A 196 -16.06 14.22 -7.31
CA SER A 196 -16.11 15.56 -6.74
C SER A 196 -15.79 15.54 -5.24
N LEU A 197 -16.17 14.44 -4.54
CA LEU A 197 -15.80 14.21 -3.16
C LEU A 197 -14.29 14.14 -2.97
N LEU A 198 -13.59 13.50 -3.90
CA LEU A 198 -12.13 13.41 -3.82
C LEU A 198 -11.48 14.80 -3.86
N ASP A 199 -12.00 15.68 -4.71
CA ASP A 199 -11.49 17.06 -4.82
C ASP A 199 -11.71 17.86 -3.52
N VAL A 200 -12.83 17.61 -2.81
CA VAL A 200 -13.09 18.18 -1.50
C VAL A 200 -12.11 17.65 -0.45
N LEU A 201 -11.93 16.32 -0.37
CA LEU A 201 -11.03 15.67 0.58
C LEU A 201 -9.58 16.14 0.40
N LEU A 202 -9.10 16.26 -0.85
CA LEU A 202 -7.73 16.68 -1.15
C LEU A 202 -7.42 18.13 -0.79
N LYS A 203 -8.45 18.95 -0.61
CA LYS A 203 -8.31 20.37 -0.24
C LYS A 203 -8.53 20.66 1.25
N ASP A 204 -9.02 19.69 2.01
CA ASP A 204 -9.36 19.87 3.43
C ASP A 204 -8.16 19.68 4.36
N ALA A 205 -7.22 20.62 4.32
CA ALA A 205 -6.06 20.64 5.20
C ALA A 205 -6.40 20.94 6.69
N ALA A 206 -7.64 21.31 7.01
CA ALA A 206 -8.07 21.51 8.39
C ALA A 206 -8.29 20.17 9.12
N HIS A 207 -8.77 19.16 8.40
CA HIS A 207 -9.14 17.88 8.99
C HIS A 207 -8.24 16.71 8.57
N ILE A 208 -7.54 16.79 7.45
CA ILE A 208 -6.66 15.75 6.93
C ILE A 208 -5.22 16.23 6.98
N ASP A 209 -4.33 15.41 7.54
CA ASP A 209 -2.93 15.76 7.78
C ASP A 209 -1.98 15.18 6.72
N LEU A 210 -2.36 14.08 6.07
CA LEU A 210 -1.53 13.39 5.08
C LEU A 210 -2.39 12.65 4.06
N VAL A 211 -1.95 12.63 2.81
CA VAL A 211 -2.56 11.82 1.74
C VAL A 211 -1.56 10.77 1.27
N ILE A 212 -2.02 9.52 1.13
CA ILE A 212 -1.24 8.39 0.60
C ILE A 212 -2.00 7.80 -0.59
N PRO A 213 -1.65 8.17 -1.84
CA PRO A 213 -2.20 7.52 -3.03
C PRO A 213 -1.50 6.17 -3.26
N ARG A 214 -2.28 5.15 -3.65
CA ARG A 214 -1.83 3.80 -3.97
C ARG A 214 -2.53 3.28 -5.22
N GLY A 215 -1.98 3.52 -6.37
CA GLY A 215 -2.57 3.15 -7.66
C GLY A 215 -1.63 3.40 -8.81
N GLY A 216 -2.18 3.46 -10.02
CA GLY A 216 -1.43 3.80 -11.22
C GLY A 216 -0.92 5.25 -11.22
N GLU A 217 0.02 5.53 -12.12
CA GLU A 217 0.68 6.83 -12.26
C GLU A 217 -0.32 7.98 -12.44
N ASN A 218 -1.36 7.76 -13.24
CA ASN A 218 -2.42 8.74 -13.49
C ASN A 218 -3.16 9.16 -12.19
N LEU A 219 -3.44 8.20 -11.29
CA LEU A 219 -4.05 8.52 -10.00
C LEU A 219 -3.09 9.37 -9.15
N ILE A 220 -1.82 8.99 -9.11
CA ILE A 220 -0.82 9.70 -8.30
C ILE A 220 -0.65 11.13 -8.80
N HIS A 221 -0.53 11.34 -10.11
CA HIS A 221 -0.45 12.67 -10.71
C HIS A 221 -1.69 13.51 -10.40
N ALA A 222 -2.89 12.97 -10.59
CA ALA A 222 -4.14 13.68 -10.32
C ALA A 222 -4.27 14.07 -8.82
N VAL A 223 -3.82 13.21 -7.90
CA VAL A 223 -3.81 13.52 -6.47
C VAL A 223 -2.79 14.61 -6.15
N VAL A 224 -1.57 14.50 -6.67
CA VAL A 224 -0.50 15.48 -6.41
C VAL A 224 -0.86 16.87 -6.94
N GLU A 225 -1.47 16.94 -8.12
CA GLU A 225 -1.89 18.20 -8.74
C GLU A 225 -2.98 18.92 -7.94
N LYS A 226 -3.95 18.17 -7.38
CA LYS A 226 -5.12 18.72 -6.70
C LYS A 226 -4.94 18.90 -5.20
N ALA A 227 -4.02 18.19 -4.58
CA ALA A 227 -3.88 18.18 -3.13
C ALA A 227 -3.31 19.50 -2.60
N ARG A 228 -3.94 20.01 -1.52
CA ARG A 228 -3.42 21.09 -0.66
C ARG A 228 -2.83 20.55 0.65
N ILE A 229 -2.73 19.25 0.77
CA ILE A 229 -2.29 18.47 1.92
C ILE A 229 -0.99 17.77 1.50
N PRO A 230 -0.02 17.55 2.40
CA PRO A 230 1.16 16.77 2.11
C PRO A 230 0.81 15.40 1.52
N VAL A 231 1.49 14.98 0.44
CA VAL A 231 1.28 13.71 -0.25
C VAL A 231 2.53 12.85 -0.18
N VAL A 232 2.41 11.64 0.35
CA VAL A 232 3.46 10.61 0.22
C VAL A 232 3.23 9.87 -1.08
N LYS A 233 3.97 10.28 -2.08
CA LYS A 233 3.88 9.74 -3.44
C LYS A 233 5.02 8.77 -3.75
N HIS A 234 4.77 7.82 -4.59
CA HIS A 234 5.79 7.03 -5.26
C HIS A 234 5.53 7.09 -6.78
N TYR A 235 6.60 7.05 -7.54
CA TYR A 235 6.52 6.93 -8.99
C TYR A 235 6.97 5.52 -9.42
N LYS A 236 7.40 5.37 -10.68
CA LYS A 236 7.92 4.13 -11.25
C LYS A 236 9.04 3.54 -10.38
N GLY A 237 9.02 2.23 -10.24
CA GLY A 237 10.03 1.46 -9.53
C GLY A 237 11.01 0.83 -10.50
N LEU A 238 12.10 1.52 -10.87
CA LEU A 238 13.17 0.94 -11.67
C LEU A 238 14.16 0.23 -10.74
N CYS A 239 13.83 -0.99 -10.33
CA CYS A 239 14.66 -1.75 -9.42
C CYS A 239 15.88 -2.32 -10.12
N HIS A 240 17.05 -2.08 -9.54
CA HIS A 240 18.33 -2.51 -10.09
C HIS A 240 18.92 -3.66 -9.30
N THR A 241 19.50 -4.63 -10.00
CA THR A 241 20.36 -5.66 -9.39
C THR A 241 21.76 -5.49 -9.96
N TYR A 242 22.73 -5.23 -9.09
CA TYR A 242 24.14 -5.13 -9.46
C TYR A 242 24.89 -6.43 -9.14
N VAL A 243 25.58 -6.97 -10.11
CA VAL A 243 26.44 -8.15 -9.96
C VAL A 243 27.91 -7.72 -9.94
N ASP A 244 28.48 -7.73 -8.74
CA ASP A 244 29.86 -7.37 -8.50
C ASP A 244 30.82 -8.42 -9.07
N LYS A 245 32.04 -8.01 -9.43
CA LYS A 245 33.09 -8.89 -9.94
C LYS A 245 33.44 -10.08 -9.03
N SER A 246 33.21 -9.94 -7.73
CA SER A 246 33.46 -10.98 -6.72
C SER A 246 32.29 -11.92 -6.49
N ALA A 247 31.15 -11.69 -7.17
CA ALA A 247 29.94 -12.48 -6.97
C ALA A 247 30.15 -13.96 -7.33
N ASP A 248 29.62 -14.86 -6.49
CA ASP A 248 29.51 -16.27 -6.81
C ASP A 248 28.47 -16.46 -7.93
N ALA A 249 28.88 -17.10 -9.01
CA ALA A 249 28.07 -17.25 -10.21
C ALA A 249 26.71 -17.96 -9.95
N LYS A 250 26.70 -18.97 -9.09
CA LYS A 250 25.49 -19.74 -8.76
C LYS A 250 24.50 -18.89 -7.96
N SER A 251 25.00 -18.23 -6.95
CA SER A 251 24.19 -17.33 -6.09
C SER A 251 23.66 -16.14 -6.90
N ALA A 252 24.49 -15.51 -7.72
CA ALA A 252 24.11 -14.40 -8.58
C ALA A 252 22.98 -14.81 -9.55
N THR A 253 23.10 -15.97 -10.20
CA THR A 253 22.07 -16.49 -11.10
C THR A 253 20.75 -16.72 -10.36
N ALA A 254 20.79 -17.37 -9.20
CA ALA A 254 19.59 -17.63 -8.41
C ALA A 254 18.88 -16.35 -7.99
N ILE A 255 19.65 -15.35 -7.52
CA ILE A 255 19.11 -14.04 -7.10
C ILE A 255 18.51 -13.28 -8.28
N VAL A 256 19.23 -13.17 -9.39
CA VAL A 256 18.79 -12.45 -10.59
C VAL A 256 17.52 -13.06 -11.19
N LEU A 257 17.48 -14.39 -11.34
CA LEU A 257 16.29 -15.08 -11.81
C LEU A 257 15.10 -14.88 -10.88
N ASN A 258 15.29 -15.03 -9.57
CA ASN A 258 14.22 -14.80 -8.60
C ASN A 258 13.74 -13.36 -8.64
N ALA A 259 14.64 -12.37 -8.65
CA ALA A 259 14.31 -10.95 -8.64
C ALA A 259 13.45 -10.53 -9.85
N LYS A 260 13.65 -11.15 -11.04
CA LYS A 260 12.84 -10.84 -12.21
C LYS A 260 11.64 -11.75 -12.38
N THR A 261 11.75 -13.06 -12.13
CA THR A 261 10.77 -14.04 -12.62
C THR A 261 9.81 -14.57 -11.54
N GLN A 262 10.08 -14.36 -10.25
CA GLN A 262 9.19 -14.80 -9.17
C GLN A 262 7.80 -14.19 -9.29
N ARG A 263 7.72 -12.88 -9.54
CA ARG A 263 6.48 -12.12 -9.73
C ARG A 263 6.78 -10.85 -10.52
N THR A 264 6.49 -10.87 -11.80
CA THR A 264 6.83 -9.74 -12.71
C THR A 264 6.00 -8.49 -12.46
N GLY A 265 4.71 -8.62 -12.17
CA GLY A 265 3.76 -7.51 -12.02
C GLY A 265 3.82 -6.78 -10.67
N VAL A 266 4.98 -6.63 -10.03
CA VAL A 266 5.16 -5.92 -8.77
C VAL A 266 6.29 -4.89 -8.89
N CYS A 267 6.12 -3.75 -8.21
CA CYS A 267 7.04 -2.62 -8.27
C CYS A 267 8.46 -2.87 -7.71
N ASN A 268 8.71 -4.04 -7.09
CA ASN A 268 10.03 -4.46 -6.62
C ASN A 268 10.63 -5.60 -7.45
N ALA A 269 10.04 -5.96 -8.58
CA ALA A 269 10.69 -6.83 -9.55
C ALA A 269 11.90 -6.09 -10.16
N MET A 270 12.95 -6.84 -10.48
CA MET A 270 14.12 -6.27 -11.16
C MET A 270 13.74 -5.79 -12.56
N GLU A 271 14.09 -4.54 -12.87
CA GLU A 271 13.96 -3.96 -14.22
C GLU A 271 15.31 -3.80 -14.91
N THR A 272 16.35 -3.49 -14.14
CA THR A 272 17.70 -3.28 -14.68
C THR A 272 18.69 -4.24 -14.03
N LEU A 273 19.44 -4.97 -14.85
CA LEU A 273 20.58 -5.77 -14.43
C LEU A 273 21.88 -5.01 -14.76
N LEU A 274 22.67 -4.69 -13.75
CA LEU A 274 23.99 -4.07 -13.88
C LEU A 274 25.05 -5.14 -13.66
N LEU A 275 25.96 -5.28 -14.62
CA LEU A 275 27.09 -6.20 -14.53
C LEU A 275 28.39 -5.41 -14.34
N ASP A 276 29.20 -5.76 -13.35
CA ASP A 276 30.54 -5.18 -13.19
C ASP A 276 31.36 -5.44 -14.46
N ARG A 277 32.03 -4.42 -14.98
CA ARG A 277 32.82 -4.52 -16.19
C ARG A 277 33.98 -5.52 -16.08
N SER A 278 34.46 -5.76 -14.84
CA SER A 278 35.50 -6.74 -14.53
C SER A 278 34.95 -8.15 -14.21
N LEU A 279 33.62 -8.34 -14.29
CA LEU A 279 32.99 -9.64 -14.11
C LEU A 279 33.47 -10.58 -15.21
N LYS A 280 33.75 -11.85 -14.85
CA LYS A 280 34.15 -12.86 -15.84
C LYS A 280 33.05 -12.99 -16.93
N ALA A 281 33.41 -12.81 -18.19
CA ALA A 281 32.48 -12.82 -19.33
C ALA A 281 31.56 -14.06 -19.34
N GLN A 282 32.08 -15.23 -18.92
CA GLN A 282 31.31 -16.46 -18.82
C GLN A 282 30.16 -16.35 -17.81
N VAL A 283 30.37 -15.65 -16.69
CA VAL A 283 29.31 -15.43 -15.68
C VAL A 283 28.23 -14.52 -16.24
N GLY A 284 28.60 -13.40 -16.84
CA GLY A 284 27.66 -12.48 -17.49
C GLY A 284 26.84 -13.19 -18.58
N LYS A 285 27.50 -13.98 -19.46
CA LYS A 285 26.83 -14.77 -20.49
C LYS A 285 25.83 -15.76 -19.90
N SER A 286 26.21 -16.49 -18.85
CA SER A 286 25.33 -17.47 -18.21
C SER A 286 24.09 -16.82 -17.60
N LEU A 287 24.23 -15.63 -16.95
CA LEU A 287 23.12 -14.85 -16.39
C LEU A 287 22.12 -14.41 -17.46
N LEU A 288 22.63 -13.82 -18.55
CA LEU A 288 21.77 -13.33 -19.65
C LEU A 288 21.03 -14.49 -20.34
N ASN A 289 21.71 -15.60 -20.58
CA ASN A 289 21.08 -16.77 -21.17
C ASN A 289 20.01 -17.37 -20.24
N ALA A 290 20.27 -17.47 -18.94
CA ALA A 290 19.30 -17.98 -17.97
C ALA A 290 18.04 -17.14 -17.88
N LEU A 291 18.15 -15.80 -17.99
CA LEU A 291 16.99 -14.91 -18.10
C LEU A 291 16.21 -15.14 -19.40
N SER A 292 16.91 -15.23 -20.53
CA SER A 292 16.30 -15.50 -21.83
C SER A 292 15.57 -16.84 -21.88
N GLU A 293 16.15 -17.91 -21.30
CA GLU A 293 15.53 -19.24 -21.17
C GLU A 293 14.22 -19.20 -20.34
N LYS A 294 14.08 -18.24 -19.44
CA LYS A 294 12.85 -17.96 -18.69
C LYS A 294 11.86 -17.08 -19.44
N GLY A 295 12.13 -16.74 -20.68
CA GLY A 295 11.26 -15.91 -21.53
C GLY A 295 11.38 -14.41 -21.25
N VAL A 296 12.42 -13.96 -20.55
CA VAL A 296 12.66 -12.54 -20.32
C VAL A 296 13.25 -11.90 -21.57
N GLU A 297 12.61 -10.86 -22.09
CA GLU A 297 13.20 -10.03 -23.15
C GLU A 297 14.32 -9.15 -22.57
N LEU A 298 15.46 -9.11 -23.26
CA LEU A 298 16.64 -8.40 -22.81
C LEU A 298 16.99 -7.27 -23.79
N TYR A 299 17.09 -6.06 -23.27
CA TYR A 299 17.60 -4.89 -23.97
C TYR A 299 18.88 -4.44 -23.27
N GLY A 300 19.94 -4.16 -24.02
CA GLY A 300 21.22 -3.82 -23.40
C GLY A 300 22.16 -3.03 -24.31
N ASP A 301 23.21 -2.52 -23.70
CA ASP A 301 24.29 -1.83 -24.38
C ASP A 301 25.12 -2.74 -25.28
N VAL A 302 26.06 -2.18 -26.03
CA VAL A 302 26.92 -2.91 -26.96
C VAL A 302 27.77 -4.00 -26.25
N GLU A 303 28.19 -3.75 -25.00
CA GLU A 303 28.97 -4.70 -24.23
C GLU A 303 28.13 -5.90 -23.83
N SER A 304 26.91 -5.67 -23.37
CA SER A 304 25.94 -6.74 -23.04
C SER A 304 25.53 -7.56 -24.28
N GLN A 305 25.35 -6.94 -25.44
CA GLN A 305 25.07 -7.61 -26.72
C GLN A 305 26.22 -8.55 -27.13
N ARG A 306 27.47 -8.19 -26.84
CA ARG A 306 28.63 -9.07 -27.11
C ARG A 306 28.66 -10.31 -26.21
N LEU A 307 28.06 -10.22 -25.01
CA LEU A 307 28.01 -11.36 -24.08
C LEU A 307 26.95 -12.39 -24.49
N SER A 308 25.81 -11.95 -25.06
CA SER A 308 24.73 -12.86 -25.45
C SER A 308 23.95 -12.33 -26.65
N ALA A 309 23.74 -13.17 -27.64
CA ALA A 309 22.91 -12.88 -28.81
C ALA A 309 21.41 -12.68 -28.48
N ALA A 310 20.98 -13.04 -27.27
CA ALA A 310 19.61 -12.80 -26.81
C ALA A 310 19.35 -11.33 -26.44
N VAL A 311 20.40 -10.50 -26.31
CA VAL A 311 20.28 -9.09 -25.93
C VAL A 311 20.07 -8.24 -27.17
N LYS A 312 18.92 -7.56 -27.20
CA LYS A 312 18.56 -6.58 -28.23
C LYS A 312 19.19 -5.22 -27.91
N PRO A 313 19.42 -4.34 -28.90
CA PRO A 313 19.88 -2.98 -28.65
C PRO A 313 18.92 -2.20 -27.74
N ALA A 314 19.43 -1.57 -26.69
CA ALA A 314 18.66 -0.69 -25.85
C ALA A 314 18.66 0.75 -26.37
N THR A 315 17.57 1.47 -26.13
CA THR A 315 17.44 2.92 -26.26
C THR A 315 17.36 3.56 -24.89
N GLU A 316 17.49 4.88 -24.77
CA GLU A 316 17.30 5.61 -23.51
C GLU A 316 15.92 5.34 -22.90
N ASP A 317 14.88 5.20 -23.70
CA ASP A 317 13.53 4.89 -23.24
C ASP A 317 13.44 3.52 -22.55
N ASN A 318 14.22 2.53 -23.01
CA ASN A 318 14.27 1.22 -22.37
C ASN A 318 14.78 1.29 -20.92
N TYR A 319 15.78 2.17 -20.64
CA TYR A 319 16.31 2.36 -19.30
C TYR A 319 15.38 3.14 -18.36
N ASN A 320 14.43 3.88 -18.90
CA ASN A 320 13.47 4.69 -18.15
C ASN A 320 12.07 4.06 -18.07
N THR A 321 11.91 2.84 -18.58
CA THR A 321 10.62 2.14 -18.63
C THR A 321 10.52 1.07 -17.54
N GLU A 322 9.44 1.11 -16.76
CA GLU A 322 9.02 0.01 -15.88
C GLU A 322 8.15 -0.93 -16.72
N TYR A 323 8.62 -2.15 -16.97
CA TYR A 323 7.95 -3.10 -17.87
C TYR A 323 6.88 -3.96 -17.20
N LEU A 324 6.99 -4.22 -15.88
CA LEU A 324 6.08 -5.02 -15.03
C LEU A 324 5.78 -6.45 -15.53
#